data_763e2e880e5b6c260812a1b1f43d617a
#
_entry.id   763e2e880e5b6c260812a1b1f43d617a
#
_cell.length_a   1.000
_cell.length_b   1.000
_cell.length_c   1.000
_cell.angle_alpha   90.00
_cell.angle_beta   90.00
_cell.angle_gamma   90.00
#
_symmetry.space_group_name_H-M   'P 1'
#
loop_
_entity.id
_entity.type
_entity.pdbx_description
1 polymer ?
#
loop_
_entity_poly.entity_id
_entity_poly.type
_entity_poly.pdbx_seq_one_letter_code
_entity_poly.pdbx_strand_id
1 'polypeptide(L)'
;SRTVRVPMVDEAVSDVVSGNAPKVDHGQAEVFLWPLGTAILHFHKKARLQKPLERGMGVLCHVTSIPNGGKPGTLGAPAKKFVDWLAAAGVRYWQVLPVTPPDSFGSPYAGLGAFAGNTALLEHDEKATLKLLAGCEKTRAYRDFCEANEYWLTSYACFMAIKDLLGPIEWQKWPEKYRSFSPDLANDPKLKAGVEKHVKLQFAFEREWSELRAYANERGIAIVGDMPMYVSGDSADVWAEPDIFNLDDDGYAAARAGAPGDAFAPEGQLWGNPTYRWDVLAEQGYGWWLCRFSRSFDVYDYVRLDHFIGFSSYYSIPKGKKACEGEFNFGPGAELFEAAYAQFGPLPFIAEDLGVITPAVRALVAQTGIPGMDVVQFADGDVRGGYAPKPGTVVYAGTHDNQTLLGWVKSRFGVEGEEARELAGRIACDVLATDADVAVMQLQDVLGLDDDARMNVPGVAEGNWSWRADGDDVAAAAEHLAELVRESGR
;
A
#
# COMPACT_ATOMS: atom_id res chain seq x y z
N SER A 1 -41.23 15.55 2.00
CA SER A 1 -40.30 14.56 2.61
C SER A 1 -41.08 13.56 3.44
N ARG A 2 -40.64 12.34 3.48
CA ARG A 2 -41.22 11.26 4.29
C ARG A 2 -40.16 10.24 4.68
N THR A 3 -40.37 9.58 5.83
CA THR A 3 -39.61 8.39 6.18
C THR A 3 -40.35 7.17 5.64
N VAL A 4 -39.64 6.29 4.95
CA VAL A 4 -40.12 5.01 4.45
C VAL A 4 -39.43 3.90 5.23
N ARG A 5 -40.17 2.88 5.64
CA ARG A 5 -39.64 1.70 6.27
C ARG A 5 -39.60 0.55 5.28
N VAL A 6 -38.41 -0.02 5.10
CA VAL A 6 -38.16 -1.12 4.18
C VAL A 6 -37.74 -2.34 4.99
N PRO A 7 -38.37 -3.49 4.81
CA PRO A 7 -37.98 -4.73 5.52
C PRO A 7 -36.54 -5.08 5.20
N MET A 8 -35.75 -5.47 6.21
CA MET A 8 -34.43 -6.02 6.03
C MET A 8 -34.52 -7.40 5.38
N VAL A 9 -33.74 -7.59 4.33
CA VAL A 9 -33.60 -8.89 3.64
C VAL A 9 -32.24 -9.52 3.86
N ASP A 10 -31.32 -8.77 4.52
CA ASP A 10 -30.01 -9.25 4.92
C ASP A 10 -29.57 -8.58 6.24
N GLU A 11 -28.36 -8.87 6.71
CA GLU A 11 -27.85 -8.44 8.02
C GLU A 11 -27.56 -6.93 8.09
N ALA A 12 -27.26 -6.29 6.98
CA ALA A 12 -26.96 -4.86 6.89
C ALA A 12 -27.57 -4.22 5.64
N VAL A 13 -27.64 -2.91 5.62
CA VAL A 13 -28.15 -2.13 4.49
C VAL A 13 -27.38 -0.83 4.34
N SER A 14 -27.08 -0.45 3.11
CA SER A 14 -26.53 0.86 2.74
C SER A 14 -27.38 1.50 1.65
N ASP A 15 -27.47 2.85 1.68
CA ASP A 15 -28.07 3.58 0.58
C ASP A 15 -26.94 4.01 -0.39
N VAL A 16 -26.93 3.43 -1.56
CA VAL A 16 -25.91 3.64 -2.58
C VAL A 16 -25.89 5.08 -3.09
N VAL A 17 -27.02 5.79 -3.03
CA VAL A 17 -27.12 7.18 -3.51
C VAL A 17 -26.53 8.16 -2.49
N SER A 18 -26.87 8.01 -1.21
CA SER A 18 -26.38 8.91 -0.15
C SER A 18 -25.06 8.45 0.46
N GLY A 19 -24.69 7.18 0.30
CA GLY A 19 -23.56 6.54 0.97
C GLY A 19 -23.71 6.34 2.48
N ASN A 20 -24.92 6.56 3.02
CA ASN A 20 -25.20 6.42 4.44
C ASN A 20 -25.85 5.07 4.74
N ALA A 21 -25.57 4.55 5.94
CA ALA A 21 -26.34 3.42 6.45
C ALA A 21 -27.66 3.92 7.05
N PRO A 22 -28.81 3.47 6.53
CA PRO A 22 -30.11 3.78 7.14
C PRO A 22 -30.18 3.26 8.57
N LYS A 23 -30.89 3.98 9.45
CA LYS A 23 -31.18 3.47 10.78
C LYS A 23 -32.01 2.20 10.66
N VAL A 24 -31.58 1.13 11.35
CA VAL A 24 -32.32 -0.13 11.41
C VAL A 24 -33.02 -0.24 12.75
N ASP A 25 -34.35 -0.43 12.71
CA ASP A 25 -35.18 -0.61 13.89
C ASP A 25 -36.20 -1.76 13.66
N HIS A 26 -36.25 -2.70 14.58
CA HIS A 26 -37.16 -3.86 14.52
C HIS A 26 -37.14 -4.61 13.17
N GLY A 27 -35.94 -4.80 12.58
CA GLY A 27 -35.81 -5.51 11.30
C GLY A 27 -36.27 -4.70 10.08
N GLN A 28 -36.37 -3.39 10.20
CA GLN A 28 -36.69 -2.48 9.11
C GLN A 28 -35.68 -1.36 9.01
N ALA A 29 -35.22 -1.02 7.77
CA ALA A 29 -34.42 0.13 7.49
C ALA A 29 -35.31 1.38 7.35
N GLU A 30 -35.00 2.44 8.11
CA GLU A 30 -35.69 3.73 8.03
C GLU A 30 -34.96 4.64 7.03
N VAL A 31 -35.59 4.93 5.89
CA VAL A 31 -35.05 5.78 4.82
C VAL A 31 -35.82 7.08 4.73
N PHE A 32 -35.11 8.19 4.88
CA PHE A 32 -35.70 9.52 4.72
C PHE A 32 -35.59 9.97 3.26
N LEU A 33 -36.75 10.22 2.63
CA LEU A 33 -36.83 10.70 1.25
C LEU A 33 -37.25 12.16 1.20
N TRP A 34 -36.46 13.00 0.56
CA TRP A 34 -36.84 14.36 0.16
C TRP A 34 -37.92 14.32 -0.94
N PRO A 35 -38.67 15.40 -1.18
CA PRO A 35 -39.56 15.48 -2.34
C PRO A 35 -38.76 15.20 -3.62
N LEU A 36 -39.24 14.27 -4.43
CA LEU A 36 -38.56 13.76 -5.65
C LEU A 36 -37.21 13.06 -5.38
N GLY A 37 -36.84 12.81 -4.13
CA GLY A 37 -35.64 12.07 -3.78
C GLY A 37 -35.79 10.58 -4.06
N THR A 38 -34.67 9.94 -4.39
CA THR A 38 -34.53 8.51 -4.61
C THR A 38 -33.50 7.95 -3.64
N ALA A 39 -33.73 6.76 -3.10
CA ALA A 39 -32.74 5.97 -2.40
C ALA A 39 -32.65 4.61 -3.10
N ILE A 40 -31.44 4.11 -3.27
CA ILE A 40 -31.16 2.76 -3.76
C ILE A 40 -30.54 2.00 -2.61
N LEU A 41 -31.29 1.04 -2.05
CA LEU A 41 -30.84 0.25 -0.91
C LEU A 41 -30.15 -1.02 -1.40
N HIS A 42 -28.93 -1.20 -0.94
CA HIS A 42 -28.18 -2.44 -1.06
C HIS A 42 -28.20 -3.17 0.28
N PHE A 43 -28.81 -4.34 0.33
CA PHE A 43 -28.79 -5.23 1.49
C PHE A 43 -27.62 -6.18 1.36
N HIS A 44 -26.84 -6.34 2.43
CA HIS A 44 -25.67 -7.19 2.44
C HIS A 44 -25.47 -7.84 3.81
N LYS A 45 -24.71 -8.91 3.85
CA LYS A 45 -24.28 -9.49 5.12
C LYS A 45 -23.46 -8.48 5.89
N LYS A 46 -23.62 -8.46 7.22
CA LYS A 46 -22.84 -7.58 8.07
C LYS A 46 -21.36 -7.89 7.85
N ALA A 47 -20.60 -6.86 7.48
CA ALA A 47 -19.20 -7.05 7.13
C ALA A 47 -18.41 -7.60 8.33
N ARG A 48 -18.10 -8.89 8.30
CA ARG A 48 -17.13 -9.54 9.19
C ARG A 48 -15.80 -9.77 8.48
N LEU A 49 -15.51 -8.91 7.50
CA LEU A 49 -14.38 -9.12 6.60
C LEU A 49 -13.06 -8.75 7.25
N GLN A 50 -13.11 -7.91 8.28
CA GLN A 50 -11.92 -7.27 8.84
C GLN A 50 -11.28 -8.09 9.96
N LYS A 51 -9.96 -8.24 9.92
CA LYS A 51 -9.13 -8.63 11.06
C LYS A 51 -9.01 -7.42 12.00
N PRO A 52 -9.37 -7.55 13.30
CA PRO A 52 -9.32 -6.43 14.23
C PRO A 52 -7.91 -5.83 14.35
N LEU A 53 -7.85 -4.50 14.43
CA LEU A 53 -6.66 -3.78 14.85
C LEU A 53 -6.70 -3.62 16.38
N GLU A 54 -5.57 -3.86 17.03
CA GLU A 54 -5.43 -3.60 18.46
C GLU A 54 -4.97 -2.15 18.68
N ARG A 55 -5.41 -1.55 19.79
CA ARG A 55 -4.98 -0.19 20.14
C ARG A 55 -3.46 -0.10 20.26
N GLY A 56 -2.85 0.83 19.52
CA GLY A 56 -1.40 1.02 19.53
C GLY A 56 -0.91 2.16 18.64
N MET A 57 0.33 2.55 18.89
CA MET A 57 1.06 3.48 18.02
C MET A 57 1.79 2.72 16.92
N GLY A 58 1.78 3.29 15.71
CA GLY A 58 2.59 2.86 14.57
C GLY A 58 3.65 3.88 14.19
N VAL A 59 4.77 3.40 13.68
CA VAL A 59 5.81 4.21 13.03
C VAL A 59 5.91 3.83 11.55
N LEU A 60 5.72 4.81 10.67
CA LEU A 60 5.93 4.67 9.23
C LEU A 60 7.39 4.96 8.89
N CYS A 61 8.12 3.94 8.48
CA CYS A 61 9.50 4.05 8.01
C CYS A 61 9.81 2.91 7.06
N HIS A 62 10.14 3.24 5.80
CA HIS A 62 10.53 2.19 4.85
C HIS A 62 11.88 1.57 5.23
N VAL A 63 12.07 0.29 4.89
CA VAL A 63 13.32 -0.45 5.22
C VAL A 63 14.56 0.28 4.74
N THR A 64 14.53 0.87 3.53
CA THR A 64 15.68 1.64 3.02
C THR A 64 16.03 2.87 3.84
N SER A 65 15.09 3.37 4.65
CA SER A 65 15.26 4.62 5.44
C SER A 65 15.72 4.39 6.87
N ILE A 66 15.75 3.15 7.34
CA ILE A 66 16.28 2.85 8.68
C ILE A 66 17.80 3.11 8.75
N PRO A 67 18.35 3.44 9.94
CA PRO A 67 19.77 3.73 10.10
C PRO A 67 20.69 2.59 9.67
N ASN A 68 21.62 2.89 8.76
CA ASN A 68 22.63 1.91 8.28
C ASN A 68 23.96 2.60 7.89
N GLY A 69 24.45 3.54 8.72
CA GLY A 69 25.71 4.25 8.48
C GLY A 69 25.71 5.03 7.18
N GLY A 70 24.61 5.69 6.83
CA GLY A 70 24.42 6.49 5.62
C GLY A 70 24.14 5.69 4.34
N LYS A 71 24.08 4.36 4.42
CA LYS A 71 23.66 3.47 3.33
C LYS A 71 22.15 3.17 3.45
N PRO A 72 21.51 2.70 2.36
CA PRO A 72 20.17 2.15 2.49
C PRO A 72 20.08 1.06 3.55
N GLY A 73 19.01 1.06 4.32
CA GLY A 73 18.73 0.01 5.28
C GLY A 73 18.55 -1.36 4.61
N THR A 74 18.80 -2.42 5.35
CA THR A 74 18.67 -3.81 4.91
C THR A 74 17.92 -4.65 5.92
N LEU A 75 17.47 -5.84 5.51
CA LEU A 75 16.65 -6.77 6.31
C LEU A 75 17.41 -7.42 7.47
N GLY A 76 18.75 -7.37 7.46
CA GLY A 76 19.59 -7.99 8.48
C GLY A 76 19.68 -7.19 9.79
N ALA A 77 20.91 -6.99 10.27
CA ALA A 77 21.17 -6.32 11.53
C ALA A 77 20.56 -4.90 11.67
N PRO A 78 20.55 -4.04 10.62
CA PRO A 78 19.92 -2.73 10.73
C PRO A 78 18.42 -2.81 11.06
N ALA A 79 17.65 -3.67 10.36
CA ALA A 79 16.22 -3.83 10.60
C ALA A 79 15.92 -4.41 11.97
N LYS A 80 16.69 -5.40 12.43
CA LYS A 80 16.54 -5.98 13.78
C LYS A 80 16.79 -4.94 14.88
N LYS A 81 17.81 -4.09 14.73
CA LYS A 81 18.06 -2.98 15.66
C LYS A 81 16.92 -1.95 15.67
N PHE A 82 16.34 -1.67 14.51
CA PHE A 82 15.19 -0.78 14.42
C PHE A 82 13.96 -1.38 15.11
N VAL A 83 13.71 -2.67 14.92
CA VAL A 83 12.66 -3.40 15.65
C VAL A 83 12.89 -3.36 17.18
N ASP A 84 14.13 -3.55 17.63
CA ASP A 84 14.44 -3.46 19.07
C ASP A 84 14.18 -2.05 19.61
N TRP A 85 14.49 -1.02 18.84
CA TRP A 85 14.22 0.39 19.20
C TRP A 85 12.72 0.66 19.30
N LEU A 86 11.91 0.21 18.34
CA LEU A 86 10.46 0.32 18.36
C LEU A 86 9.84 -0.41 19.56
N ALA A 87 10.29 -1.64 19.80
CA ALA A 87 9.81 -2.47 20.90
C ALA A 87 10.14 -1.87 22.28
N ALA A 88 11.33 -1.31 22.45
CA ALA A 88 11.74 -0.65 23.70
C ALA A 88 10.86 0.57 24.03
N ALA A 89 10.34 1.26 23.00
CA ALA A 89 9.41 2.37 23.17
C ALA A 89 7.94 1.93 23.35
N GLY A 90 7.60 0.66 23.15
CA GLY A 90 6.22 0.16 23.22
C GLY A 90 5.40 0.34 21.95
N VAL A 91 6.04 0.66 20.82
CA VAL A 91 5.38 0.74 19.50
C VAL A 91 4.86 -0.64 19.10
N ARG A 92 3.64 -0.70 18.54
CA ARG A 92 2.99 -1.96 18.13
C ARG A 92 2.97 -2.20 16.64
N TYR A 93 3.10 -1.16 15.82
CA TYR A 93 3.03 -1.27 14.37
C TYR A 93 4.24 -0.63 13.71
N TRP A 94 4.90 -1.38 12.85
CA TRP A 94 5.89 -0.85 11.93
C TRP A 94 5.30 -0.85 10.51
N GLN A 95 4.98 0.32 10.00
CA GLN A 95 4.49 0.46 8.64
C GLN A 95 5.66 0.67 7.68
N VAL A 96 5.71 -0.13 6.61
CA VAL A 96 6.68 -0.03 5.52
C VAL A 96 5.97 0.33 4.22
N LEU A 97 6.70 0.92 3.28
CA LEU A 97 6.25 1.09 1.90
C LEU A 97 6.39 -0.26 1.15
N PRO A 98 5.88 -0.38 -0.09
CA PRO A 98 5.97 -1.64 -0.82
C PRO A 98 7.39 -2.18 -0.86
N VAL A 99 7.60 -3.43 -0.47
CA VAL A 99 8.93 -4.10 -0.49
C VAL A 99 9.17 -4.84 -1.81
N THR A 100 8.47 -4.45 -2.86
CA THR A 100 8.65 -4.95 -4.22
C THR A 100 9.83 -4.27 -4.92
N PRO A 101 10.43 -4.89 -5.97
CA PRO A 101 11.53 -4.29 -6.72
C PRO A 101 11.09 -2.96 -7.35
N PRO A 102 11.73 -1.83 -7.02
CA PRO A 102 11.34 -0.52 -7.51
C PRO A 102 11.70 -0.33 -9.00
N ASP A 103 11.20 0.75 -9.59
CA ASP A 103 11.63 1.21 -10.91
C ASP A 103 13.04 1.85 -10.88
N SER A 104 13.48 2.39 -12.02
CA SER A 104 14.77 3.06 -12.15
C SER A 104 14.89 4.38 -11.37
N PHE A 105 13.77 4.97 -10.93
CA PHE A 105 13.73 6.17 -10.09
C PHE A 105 13.67 5.83 -8.59
N GLY A 106 13.61 4.55 -8.25
CA GLY A 106 13.54 4.06 -6.88
C GLY A 106 12.13 4.05 -6.30
N SER A 107 11.09 4.32 -7.12
CA SER A 107 9.71 4.30 -6.65
C SER A 107 9.24 2.87 -6.35
N PRO A 108 8.84 2.57 -5.11
CA PRO A 108 8.29 1.25 -4.78
C PRO A 108 6.88 1.04 -5.34
N TYR A 109 6.21 2.12 -5.80
CA TYR A 109 4.86 2.07 -6.37
C TYR A 109 4.85 1.79 -7.89
N ALA A 110 6.00 1.91 -8.55
CA ALA A 110 6.18 1.57 -9.96
C ALA A 110 7.02 0.30 -10.14
N GLY A 111 6.75 -0.72 -9.33
CA GLY A 111 7.56 -1.93 -9.21
C GLY A 111 7.61 -2.79 -10.48
N LEU A 112 8.71 -3.53 -10.63
CA LEU A 112 8.95 -4.48 -11.72
C LEU A 112 8.20 -5.82 -11.57
N GLY A 113 7.52 -6.01 -10.43
CA GLY A 113 6.70 -7.19 -10.16
C GLY A 113 5.94 -7.05 -8.85
N ALA A 114 4.64 -7.38 -8.87
CA ALA A 114 3.74 -7.22 -7.73
C ALA A 114 3.92 -8.27 -6.62
N PHE A 115 4.52 -9.41 -6.95
CA PHE A 115 4.69 -10.55 -6.05
C PHE A 115 6.12 -10.70 -5.51
N ALA A 116 7.09 -10.16 -6.25
CA ALA A 116 8.50 -10.32 -5.96
C ALA A 116 8.97 -9.40 -4.83
N GLY A 117 9.94 -9.86 -4.05
CA GLY A 117 10.61 -9.04 -3.07
C GLY A 117 11.78 -8.25 -3.66
N ASN A 118 12.02 -7.05 -3.13
CA ASN A 118 13.15 -6.21 -3.52
C ASN A 118 14.47 -6.78 -2.97
N THR A 119 15.24 -7.40 -3.83
CA THR A 119 16.51 -8.03 -3.45
C THR A 119 17.61 -7.04 -3.07
N ALA A 120 17.44 -5.74 -3.34
CA ALA A 120 18.32 -4.70 -2.83
C ALA A 120 18.20 -4.49 -1.31
N LEU A 121 17.14 -5.01 -0.68
CA LEU A 121 16.94 -4.99 0.77
C LEU A 121 17.70 -6.09 1.51
N LEU A 122 18.25 -7.09 0.82
CA LEU A 122 18.99 -8.18 1.43
C LEU A 122 20.19 -7.67 2.26
N GLU A 123 20.55 -8.39 3.30
CA GLU A 123 21.67 -8.03 4.16
C GLU A 123 22.99 -7.97 3.40
N HIS A 124 23.16 -8.87 2.42
CA HIS A 124 24.35 -8.97 1.60
C HIS A 124 24.08 -8.58 0.14
N ASP A 125 25.12 -8.13 -0.55
CA ASP A 125 25.05 -7.91 -1.99
C ASP A 125 24.72 -9.20 -2.77
N GLU A 126 24.32 -9.07 -4.03
CA GLU A 126 23.92 -10.19 -4.89
C GLU A 126 24.99 -11.30 -4.93
N LYS A 127 26.26 -10.94 -5.08
CA LYS A 127 27.34 -11.90 -5.20
C LYS A 127 27.58 -12.69 -3.90
N ALA A 128 27.54 -12.00 -2.77
CA ALA A 128 27.68 -12.65 -1.46
C ALA A 128 26.47 -13.54 -1.15
N THR A 129 25.26 -13.05 -1.42
CA THR A 129 24.01 -13.81 -1.26
C THR A 129 24.03 -15.10 -2.07
N LEU A 130 24.36 -15.05 -3.36
CA LEU A 130 24.43 -16.22 -4.22
C LEU A 130 25.50 -17.21 -3.77
N LYS A 131 26.61 -16.74 -3.21
CA LYS A 131 27.63 -17.60 -2.61
C LYS A 131 27.13 -18.32 -1.37
N LEU A 132 26.36 -17.65 -0.50
CA LEU A 132 25.75 -18.24 0.70
C LEU A 132 24.69 -19.29 0.32
N LEU A 133 24.00 -19.09 -0.80
CA LEU A 133 22.97 -20.01 -1.29
C LEU A 133 23.52 -21.15 -2.19
N ALA A 134 24.84 -21.31 -2.30
CA ALA A 134 25.41 -22.39 -3.11
C ALA A 134 24.90 -23.76 -2.65
N GLY A 135 24.24 -24.50 -3.55
CA GLY A 135 23.67 -25.81 -3.26
C GLY A 135 22.26 -25.78 -2.62
N CYS A 136 21.65 -24.60 -2.45
CA CYS A 136 20.31 -24.49 -1.86
C CYS A 136 19.24 -25.24 -2.69
N GLU A 137 19.44 -25.39 -4.00
CA GLU A 137 18.54 -26.11 -4.92
C GLU A 137 18.34 -27.59 -4.54
N LYS A 138 19.25 -28.16 -3.72
CA LYS A 138 19.16 -29.51 -3.20
C LYS A 138 18.35 -29.61 -1.90
N THR A 139 18.03 -28.49 -1.28
CA THR A 139 17.31 -28.44 -0.01
C THR A 139 15.80 -28.58 -0.21
N ARG A 140 15.12 -29.12 0.80
CA ARG A 140 13.67 -29.19 0.82
C ARG A 140 13.05 -27.78 0.84
N ALA A 141 13.57 -26.88 1.69
CA ALA A 141 13.07 -25.51 1.83
C ALA A 141 13.07 -24.74 0.51
N TYR A 142 14.10 -24.90 -0.33
CA TYR A 142 14.13 -24.26 -1.64
C TYR A 142 13.07 -24.83 -2.60
N ARG A 143 12.87 -26.15 -2.58
CA ARG A 143 11.83 -26.78 -3.42
C ARG A 143 10.44 -26.38 -2.97
N ASP A 144 10.18 -26.40 -1.66
CA ASP A 144 8.90 -25.99 -1.08
C ASP A 144 8.61 -24.51 -1.44
N PHE A 145 9.63 -23.64 -1.40
CA PHE A 145 9.51 -22.25 -1.84
C PHE A 145 9.16 -22.14 -3.32
N CYS A 146 9.86 -22.86 -4.20
CA CYS A 146 9.57 -22.81 -5.64
C CYS A 146 8.16 -23.31 -5.96
N GLU A 147 7.71 -24.38 -5.30
CA GLU A 147 6.37 -24.95 -5.47
C GLU A 147 5.28 -23.98 -4.99
N ALA A 148 5.43 -23.40 -3.80
CA ALA A 148 4.48 -22.45 -3.24
C ALA A 148 4.34 -21.15 -4.05
N ASN A 149 5.38 -20.76 -4.79
CA ASN A 149 5.46 -19.52 -5.55
C ASN A 149 5.43 -19.72 -7.07
N GLU A 150 5.12 -20.93 -7.57
CA GLU A 150 5.15 -21.27 -9.00
C GLU A 150 4.32 -20.31 -9.86
N TYR A 151 3.20 -19.82 -9.34
CA TYR A 151 2.24 -18.97 -10.04
C TYR A 151 2.79 -17.59 -10.47
N TRP A 152 3.91 -17.13 -9.89
CA TRP A 152 4.55 -15.86 -10.26
C TRP A 152 6.07 -15.95 -10.44
N LEU A 153 6.73 -16.87 -9.76
CA LEU A 153 8.19 -16.90 -9.62
C LEU A 153 8.90 -17.12 -10.97
N THR A 154 8.37 -18.04 -11.79
CA THR A 154 8.98 -18.37 -13.08
C THR A 154 8.86 -17.19 -14.06
N SER A 155 7.70 -16.55 -14.15
CA SER A 155 7.50 -15.40 -15.04
C SER A 155 8.37 -14.22 -14.61
N TYR A 156 8.40 -13.90 -13.33
CA TYR A 156 9.27 -12.86 -12.78
C TYR A 156 10.76 -13.14 -13.05
N ALA A 157 11.24 -14.36 -12.77
CA ALA A 157 12.64 -14.71 -12.99
C ALA A 157 13.02 -14.67 -14.47
N CYS A 158 12.13 -15.08 -15.37
CA CYS A 158 12.34 -14.93 -16.83
C CYS A 158 12.38 -13.46 -17.24
N PHE A 159 11.44 -12.64 -16.75
CA PHE A 159 11.39 -11.20 -17.01
C PHE A 159 12.71 -10.52 -16.61
N MET A 160 13.17 -10.77 -15.40
CA MET A 160 14.43 -10.21 -14.90
C MET A 160 15.66 -10.75 -15.64
N ALA A 161 15.68 -12.02 -16.01
CA ALA A 161 16.78 -12.60 -16.81
C ALA A 161 16.84 -11.99 -18.22
N ILE A 162 15.70 -11.64 -18.81
CA ILE A 162 15.66 -10.93 -20.09
C ILE A 162 16.14 -9.49 -19.92
N LYS A 163 15.75 -8.81 -18.83
CA LYS A 163 16.27 -7.48 -18.47
C LYS A 163 17.80 -7.50 -18.29
N ASP A 164 18.35 -8.50 -17.62
CA ASP A 164 19.79 -8.68 -17.49
C ASP A 164 20.48 -8.85 -18.86
N LEU A 165 19.85 -9.60 -19.76
CA LEU A 165 20.41 -9.89 -21.10
C LEU A 165 20.35 -8.67 -22.04
N LEU A 166 19.24 -7.91 -22.00
CA LEU A 166 18.95 -6.85 -22.99
C LEU A 166 19.17 -5.44 -22.45
N GLY A 167 19.34 -5.28 -21.14
CA GLY A 167 19.41 -4.00 -20.44
C GLY A 167 18.03 -3.47 -20.03
N PRO A 168 17.96 -2.25 -19.46
CA PRO A 168 16.75 -1.68 -18.87
C PRO A 168 15.79 -1.09 -19.93
N ILE A 169 15.46 -1.89 -20.95
CA ILE A 169 14.46 -1.54 -21.97
C ILE A 169 13.11 -2.16 -21.65
N GLU A 170 12.07 -1.44 -21.99
CA GLU A 170 10.68 -1.90 -21.81
C GLU A 170 10.42 -3.20 -22.58
N TRP A 171 9.62 -4.11 -22.02
CA TRP A 171 9.37 -5.41 -22.61
C TRP A 171 8.69 -5.33 -23.99
N GLN A 172 7.92 -4.29 -24.24
CA GLN A 172 7.29 -4.03 -25.54
C GLN A 172 8.31 -3.85 -26.68
N LYS A 173 9.54 -3.43 -26.33
CA LYS A 173 10.66 -3.22 -27.27
C LYS A 173 11.59 -4.43 -27.40
N TRP A 174 11.30 -5.52 -26.69
CA TRP A 174 12.12 -6.73 -26.77
C TRP A 174 11.99 -7.42 -28.14
N PRO A 175 12.97 -8.25 -28.54
CA PRO A 175 12.82 -9.14 -29.69
C PRO A 175 11.53 -9.98 -29.56
N GLU A 176 10.86 -10.23 -30.67
CA GLU A 176 9.56 -10.92 -30.75
C GLU A 176 9.48 -12.19 -29.89
N LYS A 177 10.54 -13.01 -29.89
CA LYS A 177 10.60 -14.24 -29.10
C LYS A 177 10.51 -14.05 -27.59
N TYR A 178 10.74 -12.84 -27.09
CA TYR A 178 10.71 -12.51 -25.67
C TYR A 178 9.53 -11.60 -25.27
N ARG A 179 8.74 -11.11 -26.24
CA ARG A 179 7.61 -10.22 -25.96
C ARG A 179 6.40 -10.90 -25.32
N SER A 180 6.33 -12.22 -25.37
CA SER A 180 5.27 -12.99 -24.72
C SER A 180 5.87 -14.00 -23.77
N PHE A 181 5.26 -14.15 -22.59
CA PHE A 181 5.70 -15.14 -21.63
C PHE A 181 5.33 -16.56 -22.10
N SER A 182 6.29 -17.46 -21.93
CA SER A 182 6.08 -18.91 -21.98
C SER A 182 6.99 -19.55 -20.91
N PRO A 183 6.52 -20.54 -20.17
CA PRO A 183 7.37 -21.28 -19.22
C PRO A 183 8.63 -21.88 -19.84
N ASP A 184 8.62 -22.17 -21.16
CA ASP A 184 9.77 -22.69 -21.89
C ASP A 184 10.96 -21.71 -21.93
N LEU A 185 10.71 -20.41 -21.74
CA LEU A 185 11.77 -19.40 -21.65
C LEU A 185 12.75 -19.69 -20.51
N ALA A 186 12.31 -20.32 -19.43
CA ALA A 186 13.19 -20.73 -18.33
C ALA A 186 14.28 -21.74 -18.77
N ASN A 187 14.05 -22.44 -19.88
CA ASN A 187 14.99 -23.40 -20.46
C ASN A 187 15.83 -22.82 -21.61
N ASP A 188 15.60 -21.54 -22.00
CA ASP A 188 16.43 -20.89 -23.02
C ASP A 188 17.89 -20.84 -22.55
N PRO A 189 18.84 -21.37 -23.31
CA PRO A 189 20.25 -21.40 -22.90
C PRO A 189 20.83 -20.02 -22.56
N LYS A 190 20.26 -18.93 -23.12
CA LYS A 190 20.71 -17.55 -22.83
C LYS A 190 20.12 -17.01 -21.54
N LEU A 191 19.01 -17.53 -21.08
CA LEU A 191 18.27 -17.03 -19.89
C LEU A 191 18.46 -17.91 -18.67
N LYS A 192 18.68 -19.21 -18.85
CA LYS A 192 18.67 -20.20 -17.79
C LYS A 192 19.48 -19.82 -16.56
N ALA A 193 20.70 -19.36 -16.74
CA ALA A 193 21.55 -18.94 -15.61
C ALA A 193 21.01 -17.70 -14.88
N GLY A 194 20.41 -16.76 -15.62
CA GLY A 194 19.74 -15.58 -15.07
C GLY A 194 18.47 -15.97 -14.30
N VAL A 195 17.66 -16.86 -14.87
CA VAL A 195 16.46 -17.36 -14.19
C VAL A 195 16.81 -18.04 -12.88
N GLU A 196 17.77 -18.98 -12.88
CA GLU A 196 18.25 -19.63 -11.66
C GLU A 196 18.79 -18.62 -10.62
N LYS A 197 19.47 -17.56 -11.08
CA LYS A 197 19.94 -16.46 -10.23
C LYS A 197 18.77 -15.76 -9.55
N HIS A 198 17.79 -15.29 -10.32
CA HIS A 198 16.65 -14.53 -9.77
C HIS A 198 15.76 -15.38 -8.87
N VAL A 199 15.55 -16.66 -9.16
CA VAL A 199 14.85 -17.57 -8.24
C VAL A 199 15.59 -17.70 -6.90
N LYS A 200 16.92 -17.84 -6.91
CA LYS A 200 17.73 -17.91 -5.67
C LYS A 200 17.67 -16.60 -4.88
N LEU A 201 17.70 -15.45 -5.55
CA LEU A 201 17.60 -14.16 -4.87
C LEU A 201 16.22 -13.95 -4.25
N GLN A 202 15.14 -14.39 -4.88
CA GLN A 202 13.80 -14.36 -4.29
C GLN A 202 13.68 -15.31 -3.11
N PHE A 203 14.32 -16.49 -3.16
CA PHE A 203 14.40 -17.38 -2.01
C PHE A 203 15.18 -16.76 -0.83
N ALA A 204 16.27 -16.01 -1.10
CA ALA A 204 16.95 -15.25 -0.06
C ALA A 204 16.04 -14.21 0.58
N PHE A 205 15.35 -13.42 -0.24
CA PHE A 205 14.41 -12.41 0.25
C PHE A 205 13.33 -13.03 1.14
N GLU A 206 12.69 -14.11 0.69
CA GLU A 206 11.68 -14.82 1.48
C GLU A 206 12.17 -15.22 2.86
N ARG A 207 13.38 -15.74 2.92
CA ARG A 207 13.99 -16.18 4.20
C ARG A 207 14.29 -15.01 5.12
N GLU A 208 15.01 -13.99 4.62
CA GLU A 208 15.40 -12.83 5.43
C GLU A 208 14.19 -12.04 5.89
N TRP A 209 13.18 -11.87 5.00
CA TRP A 209 11.95 -11.18 5.36
C TRP A 209 11.14 -11.95 6.40
N SER A 210 10.95 -13.26 6.22
CA SER A 210 10.23 -14.10 7.18
C SER A 210 10.93 -14.12 8.55
N GLU A 211 12.25 -14.15 8.58
CA GLU A 211 13.04 -14.06 9.82
C GLU A 211 12.84 -12.69 10.50
N LEU A 212 12.85 -11.59 9.74
CA LEU A 212 12.62 -10.25 10.27
C LEU A 212 11.19 -10.10 10.81
N ARG A 213 10.19 -10.57 10.05
CA ARG A 213 8.79 -10.51 10.48
C ARG A 213 8.58 -11.32 11.77
N ALA A 214 9.10 -12.53 11.85
CA ALA A 214 9.04 -13.34 13.06
C ALA A 214 9.71 -12.62 14.23
N TYR A 215 10.89 -12.02 14.02
CA TYR A 215 11.63 -11.27 15.02
C TYR A 215 10.82 -10.05 15.55
N ALA A 216 10.11 -9.34 14.66
CA ALA A 216 9.23 -8.23 15.03
C ALA A 216 8.01 -8.73 15.82
N ASN A 217 7.35 -9.80 15.34
CA ASN A 217 6.16 -10.35 15.98
C ASN A 217 6.47 -10.90 17.40
N GLU A 218 7.62 -11.55 17.60
CA GLU A 218 8.08 -12.00 18.92
C GLU A 218 8.25 -10.85 19.92
N ARG A 219 8.44 -9.63 19.43
CA ARG A 219 8.54 -8.40 20.22
C ARG A 219 7.24 -7.59 20.31
N GLY A 220 6.14 -8.18 19.85
CA GLY A 220 4.82 -7.53 19.87
C GLY A 220 4.62 -6.48 18.79
N ILE A 221 5.48 -6.42 17.77
CA ILE A 221 5.37 -5.50 16.64
C ILE A 221 4.75 -6.22 15.45
N ALA A 222 3.64 -5.70 14.94
CA ALA A 222 3.03 -6.13 13.69
C ALA A 222 3.59 -5.28 12.53
N ILE A 223 3.93 -5.92 11.42
CA ILE A 223 4.37 -5.22 10.20
C ILE A 223 3.14 -4.88 9.36
N VAL A 224 2.95 -3.59 9.09
CA VAL A 224 1.94 -3.08 8.17
C VAL A 224 2.62 -2.82 6.82
N GLY A 225 2.23 -3.60 5.82
CA GLY A 225 2.70 -3.42 4.46
C GLY A 225 1.88 -2.40 3.69
N ASP A 226 2.30 -2.17 2.45
CA ASP A 226 1.61 -1.28 1.52
C ASP A 226 1.50 -1.97 0.15
N MET A 227 0.31 -1.99 -0.41
CA MET A 227 0.03 -2.63 -1.69
C MET A 227 -0.51 -1.60 -2.68
N PRO A 228 0.28 -1.17 -3.68
CA PRO A 228 -0.20 -0.30 -4.73
C PRO A 228 -1.39 -0.92 -5.46
N MET A 229 -2.42 -0.14 -5.77
CA MET A 229 -3.53 -0.66 -6.58
C MET A 229 -3.04 -1.10 -7.95
N TYR A 230 -2.28 -0.26 -8.62
CA TYR A 230 -1.80 -0.53 -9.97
C TYR A 230 -0.40 -1.16 -9.99
N VAL A 231 -0.06 -1.74 -11.14
CA VAL A 231 1.28 -2.26 -11.44
C VAL A 231 1.88 -1.48 -12.60
N SER A 232 3.20 -1.46 -12.69
CA SER A 232 3.90 -0.79 -13.80
C SER A 232 3.60 -1.49 -15.13
N GLY A 233 3.43 -0.71 -16.21
CA GLY A 233 3.32 -1.25 -17.57
C GLY A 233 4.57 -2.03 -18.02
N ASP A 234 5.73 -1.71 -17.44
CA ASP A 234 6.98 -2.45 -17.63
C ASP A 234 7.26 -3.33 -16.42
N SER A 235 6.40 -4.32 -16.19
CA SER A 235 6.50 -5.30 -15.10
C SER A 235 6.33 -6.73 -15.59
N ALA A 236 6.79 -7.67 -14.78
CA ALA A 236 6.59 -9.09 -15.02
C ALA A 236 5.11 -9.47 -15.07
N ASP A 237 4.27 -8.76 -14.31
CA ASP A 237 2.82 -8.99 -14.23
C ASP A 237 2.13 -8.67 -15.55
N VAL A 238 2.36 -7.47 -16.09
CA VAL A 238 1.75 -7.03 -17.35
C VAL A 238 2.28 -7.84 -18.53
N TRP A 239 3.56 -8.21 -18.49
CA TRP A 239 4.17 -9.06 -19.51
C TRP A 239 3.65 -10.50 -19.51
N ALA A 240 3.40 -11.07 -18.32
CA ALA A 240 2.95 -12.46 -18.21
C ALA A 240 1.44 -12.63 -18.33
N GLU A 241 0.66 -11.64 -17.90
CA GLU A 241 -0.81 -11.68 -17.82
C GLU A 241 -1.44 -10.49 -18.57
N PRO A 242 -1.09 -10.26 -19.86
CA PRO A 242 -1.53 -9.06 -20.58
C PRO A 242 -3.05 -8.94 -20.71
N ASP A 243 -3.77 -10.07 -20.71
CA ASP A 243 -5.22 -10.14 -20.93
C ASP A 243 -6.06 -9.48 -19.82
N ILE A 244 -5.49 -9.34 -18.60
CA ILE A 244 -6.17 -8.72 -17.47
C ILE A 244 -5.96 -7.20 -17.39
N PHE A 245 -5.23 -6.61 -18.34
CA PHE A 245 -4.94 -5.18 -18.41
C PHE A 245 -5.49 -4.55 -19.68
N ASN A 246 -5.81 -3.26 -19.64
CA ASN A 246 -6.20 -2.50 -20.81
C ASN A 246 -4.97 -2.08 -21.63
N LEU A 247 -4.53 -2.96 -22.53
CA LEU A 247 -3.38 -2.76 -23.40
C LEU A 247 -3.83 -2.60 -24.85
N ASP A 248 -3.00 -1.96 -25.66
CA ASP A 248 -3.12 -1.94 -27.12
C ASP A 248 -2.39 -3.14 -27.76
N ASP A 249 -2.48 -3.24 -29.07
CA ASP A 249 -1.89 -4.36 -29.86
C ASP A 249 -0.35 -4.42 -29.73
N ASP A 250 0.30 -3.33 -29.36
CA ASP A 250 1.75 -3.26 -29.13
C ASP A 250 2.15 -3.54 -27.66
N GLY A 251 1.18 -3.81 -26.78
CA GLY A 251 1.38 -4.09 -25.35
C GLY A 251 1.54 -2.86 -24.46
N TYR A 252 1.32 -1.66 -24.98
CA TYR A 252 1.30 -0.45 -24.16
C TYR A 252 -0.09 -0.20 -23.57
N ALA A 253 -0.15 0.51 -22.46
CA ALA A 253 -1.41 0.90 -21.84
C ALA A 253 -2.32 1.65 -22.84
N ALA A 254 -3.44 1.05 -23.23
CA ALA A 254 -4.49 1.70 -24.02
C ALA A 254 -5.26 2.73 -23.17
N ALA A 255 -5.36 2.46 -21.88
CA ALA A 255 -5.89 3.38 -20.87
C ALA A 255 -5.01 3.35 -19.63
N ARG A 256 -4.65 4.53 -19.14
CA ARG A 256 -3.70 4.72 -18.03
C ARG A 256 -4.43 5.24 -16.79
N ALA A 257 -4.02 4.76 -15.64
CA ALA A 257 -4.48 5.25 -14.36
C ALA A 257 -3.98 6.67 -14.09
N GLY A 258 -4.75 7.40 -13.29
CA GLY A 258 -4.44 8.76 -12.86
C GLY A 258 -5.50 9.33 -11.94
N ALA A 259 -5.50 10.63 -11.78
CA ALA A 259 -6.51 11.37 -11.03
C ALA A 259 -6.95 12.62 -11.81
N PRO A 260 -8.23 13.05 -11.68
CA PRO A 260 -8.69 14.31 -12.24
C PRO A 260 -7.98 15.50 -11.56
N GLY A 261 -8.09 16.68 -12.16
CA GLY A 261 -7.58 17.91 -11.57
C GLY A 261 -8.27 18.22 -10.23
N ASP A 262 -7.49 18.66 -9.28
CA ASP A 262 -7.93 19.12 -7.96
C ASP A 262 -7.26 20.46 -7.58
N ALA A 263 -7.43 20.89 -6.33
CA ALA A 263 -6.84 22.14 -5.83
C ALA A 263 -5.30 22.09 -5.73
N PHE A 264 -4.72 20.89 -5.63
CA PHE A 264 -3.27 20.66 -5.50
C PHE A 264 -2.60 20.38 -6.84
N ALA A 265 -3.31 19.71 -7.75
CA ALA A 265 -2.87 19.37 -9.10
C ALA A 265 -3.94 19.73 -10.12
N PRO A 266 -4.09 21.03 -10.50
CA PRO A 266 -5.19 21.48 -11.37
C PRO A 266 -5.24 20.79 -12.74
N GLU A 267 -4.09 20.37 -13.28
CA GLU A 267 -4.01 19.63 -14.55
C GLU A 267 -4.34 18.13 -14.40
N GLY A 268 -4.56 17.66 -13.18
CA GLY A 268 -4.69 16.23 -12.85
C GLY A 268 -3.37 15.51 -12.82
N GLN A 269 -3.43 14.21 -12.51
CA GLN A 269 -2.26 13.34 -12.41
C GLN A 269 -2.35 12.20 -13.43
N LEU A 270 -1.26 11.92 -14.11
CA LEU A 270 -1.09 10.79 -15.01
C LEU A 270 -0.02 9.87 -14.43
N TRP A 271 -0.44 8.72 -13.86
CA TRP A 271 0.49 7.78 -13.21
C TRP A 271 1.17 6.83 -14.18
N GLY A 272 0.58 6.60 -15.36
CA GLY A 272 1.19 5.81 -16.43
C GLY A 272 0.91 4.31 -16.37
N ASN A 273 0.44 3.78 -15.26
CA ASN A 273 0.07 2.38 -15.08
C ASN A 273 -1.12 2.00 -15.98
N PRO A 274 -1.16 0.79 -16.57
CA PRO A 274 -2.35 0.30 -17.25
C PRO A 274 -3.50 0.12 -16.25
N THR A 275 -4.73 0.39 -16.68
CA THR A 275 -5.92 0.05 -15.92
C THR A 275 -6.26 -1.43 -16.10
N TYR A 276 -7.04 -2.00 -15.15
CA TYR A 276 -7.45 -3.40 -15.20
C TYR A 276 -8.66 -3.63 -16.08
N ARG A 277 -8.73 -4.80 -16.67
CA ARG A 277 -9.94 -5.37 -17.27
C ARG A 277 -10.74 -6.10 -16.19
N TRP A 278 -11.53 -5.33 -15.44
CA TRP A 278 -12.32 -5.87 -14.34
C TRP A 278 -13.38 -6.87 -14.79
N ASP A 279 -13.87 -6.76 -16.03
CA ASP A 279 -14.73 -7.73 -16.69
C ASP A 279 -14.08 -9.12 -16.78
N VAL A 280 -12.87 -9.18 -17.31
CA VAL A 280 -12.09 -10.43 -17.44
C VAL A 280 -11.71 -10.99 -16.08
N LEU A 281 -11.27 -10.12 -15.16
CA LEU A 281 -10.92 -10.54 -13.79
C LEU A 281 -12.12 -11.14 -13.05
N ALA A 282 -13.32 -10.57 -13.21
CA ALA A 282 -14.54 -11.11 -12.62
C ALA A 282 -14.91 -12.47 -13.23
N GLU A 283 -14.84 -12.63 -14.56
CA GLU A 283 -15.07 -13.90 -15.25
C GLU A 283 -14.11 -14.99 -14.78
N GLN A 284 -12.87 -14.63 -14.42
CA GLN A 284 -11.85 -15.51 -13.86
C GLN A 284 -11.96 -15.68 -12.32
N GLY A 285 -13.03 -15.17 -11.68
CA GLY A 285 -13.22 -15.23 -10.22
C GLY A 285 -12.17 -14.46 -9.44
N TYR A 286 -11.60 -13.40 -10.02
CA TYR A 286 -10.55 -12.54 -9.44
C TYR A 286 -9.24 -13.28 -9.09
N GLY A 287 -8.94 -14.41 -9.72
CA GLY A 287 -7.83 -15.29 -9.34
C GLY A 287 -6.50 -14.59 -9.16
N TRP A 288 -6.11 -13.69 -10.09
CA TRP A 288 -4.87 -12.92 -9.99
C TRP A 288 -4.84 -12.02 -8.74
N TRP A 289 -5.95 -11.33 -8.42
CA TRP A 289 -6.06 -10.49 -7.23
C TRP A 289 -6.03 -11.29 -5.93
N LEU A 290 -6.69 -12.46 -5.92
CA LEU A 290 -6.65 -13.36 -4.76
C LEU A 290 -5.22 -13.89 -4.51
N CYS A 291 -4.46 -14.23 -5.55
CA CYS A 291 -3.04 -14.55 -5.43
C CYS A 291 -2.23 -13.36 -4.87
N ARG A 292 -2.52 -12.14 -5.33
CA ARG A 292 -1.85 -10.93 -4.85
C ARG A 292 -2.15 -10.65 -3.37
N PHE A 293 -3.39 -10.82 -2.95
CA PHE A 293 -3.78 -10.73 -1.54
C PHE A 293 -3.10 -11.81 -0.70
N SER A 294 -3.13 -13.08 -1.16
CA SER A 294 -2.44 -14.18 -0.48
C SER A 294 -0.97 -13.87 -0.26
N ARG A 295 -0.28 -13.43 -1.32
CA ARG A 295 1.14 -13.04 -1.22
C ARG A 295 1.37 -11.92 -0.21
N SER A 296 0.48 -10.93 -0.17
CA SER A 296 0.59 -9.84 0.80
C SER A 296 0.41 -10.32 2.24
N PHE A 297 -0.44 -11.32 2.48
CA PHE A 297 -0.64 -11.91 3.81
C PHE A 297 0.55 -12.79 4.25
N ASP A 298 1.26 -13.40 3.29
CA ASP A 298 2.52 -14.10 3.57
C ASP A 298 3.63 -13.13 4.00
N VAL A 299 3.62 -11.93 3.43
CA VAL A 299 4.64 -10.90 3.66
C VAL A 299 4.34 -10.04 4.89
N TYR A 300 3.09 -9.64 5.12
CA TYR A 300 2.71 -8.65 6.13
C TYR A 300 1.69 -9.18 7.14
N ASP A 301 1.55 -8.51 8.28
CA ASP A 301 0.53 -8.80 9.29
C ASP A 301 -0.76 -8.04 9.02
N TYR A 302 -0.63 -6.83 8.49
CA TYR A 302 -1.69 -5.97 7.95
C TYR A 302 -1.21 -5.32 6.66
N VAL A 303 -2.14 -4.89 5.81
CA VAL A 303 -1.84 -4.33 4.48
C VAL A 303 -2.65 -3.07 4.26
N ARG A 304 -1.97 -1.94 4.04
CA ARG A 304 -2.61 -0.75 3.48
C ARG A 304 -2.88 -0.98 1.99
N LEU A 305 -4.13 -0.88 1.61
CA LEU A 305 -4.53 -0.89 0.21
C LEU A 305 -4.46 0.53 -0.33
N ASP A 306 -3.42 0.78 -1.11
CA ASP A 306 -3.22 2.07 -1.77
C ASP A 306 -4.34 2.34 -2.78
N HIS A 307 -4.78 3.60 -2.86
CA HIS A 307 -5.85 4.05 -3.77
C HIS A 307 -7.13 3.20 -3.68
N PHE A 308 -7.58 2.88 -2.47
CA PHE A 308 -8.76 2.02 -2.23
C PHE A 308 -10.02 2.51 -2.95
N ILE A 309 -10.16 3.82 -3.15
CA ILE A 309 -11.29 4.41 -3.88
C ILE A 309 -11.42 3.86 -5.30
N GLY A 310 -10.31 3.45 -5.91
CA GLY A 310 -10.26 2.85 -7.24
C GLY A 310 -10.96 1.50 -7.35
N PHE A 311 -11.16 0.77 -6.24
CA PHE A 311 -11.98 -0.44 -6.24
C PHE A 311 -13.48 -0.13 -6.36
N SER A 312 -13.91 1.07 -6.02
CA SER A 312 -15.28 1.55 -6.27
C SER A 312 -15.38 2.20 -7.65
N SER A 313 -14.51 3.18 -7.90
CA SER A 313 -14.41 3.85 -9.20
C SER A 313 -13.01 4.40 -9.39
N TYR A 314 -12.46 4.19 -10.57
CA TYR A 314 -11.11 4.61 -10.92
C TYR A 314 -11.11 5.57 -12.10
N TYR A 315 -10.12 6.47 -12.13
CA TYR A 315 -9.96 7.43 -13.20
C TYR A 315 -9.05 6.86 -14.29
N SER A 316 -9.57 6.83 -15.52
CA SER A 316 -8.94 6.21 -16.69
C SER A 316 -8.67 7.27 -17.74
N ILE A 317 -7.44 7.35 -18.21
CA ILE A 317 -6.98 8.33 -19.20
C ILE A 317 -6.58 7.58 -20.47
N PRO A 318 -7.34 7.73 -21.59
CA PRO A 318 -7.00 7.06 -22.84
C PRO A 318 -5.60 7.43 -23.35
N LYS A 319 -4.96 6.51 -24.07
CA LYS A 319 -3.61 6.71 -24.64
C LYS A 319 -3.58 8.00 -25.48
N GLY A 320 -2.56 8.83 -25.28
CA GLY A 320 -2.38 10.09 -25.99
C GLY A 320 -3.18 11.29 -25.44
N LYS A 321 -4.06 11.05 -24.44
CA LYS A 321 -4.82 12.12 -23.77
C LYS A 321 -4.07 12.69 -22.57
N LYS A 322 -4.41 13.92 -22.19
CA LYS A 322 -3.93 14.57 -20.96
C LYS A 322 -4.72 14.07 -19.75
N ALA A 323 -4.20 14.27 -18.54
CA ALA A 323 -4.86 13.87 -17.31
C ALA A 323 -6.30 14.45 -17.18
N CYS A 324 -6.52 15.69 -17.54
CA CYS A 324 -7.85 16.34 -17.51
C CYS A 324 -8.87 15.80 -18.54
N GLU A 325 -8.45 14.91 -19.46
CA GLU A 325 -9.29 14.31 -20.50
C GLU A 325 -9.68 12.86 -20.18
N GLY A 326 -9.45 12.41 -18.96
CA GLY A 326 -9.84 11.09 -18.50
C GLY A 326 -11.31 11.02 -18.07
N GLU A 327 -11.75 9.83 -17.72
CA GLU A 327 -13.11 9.54 -17.24
C GLU A 327 -13.11 8.56 -16.09
N PHE A 328 -14.17 8.60 -15.26
CA PHE A 328 -14.37 7.61 -14.21
C PHE A 328 -15.01 6.35 -14.76
N ASN A 329 -14.48 5.21 -14.35
CA ASN A 329 -15.01 3.88 -14.62
C ASN A 329 -15.26 3.13 -13.30
N PHE A 330 -16.17 2.17 -13.32
CA PHE A 330 -16.46 1.35 -12.15
C PHE A 330 -15.37 0.32 -11.89
N GLY A 331 -14.97 0.21 -10.64
CA GLY A 331 -14.11 -0.87 -10.14
C GLY A 331 -14.93 -2.14 -9.83
N PRO A 332 -14.30 -3.18 -9.23
CA PRO A 332 -14.94 -4.45 -8.91
C PRO A 332 -15.92 -4.36 -7.73
N GLY A 333 -15.92 -3.25 -6.99
CA GLY A 333 -16.79 -3.09 -5.82
C GLY A 333 -16.51 -4.09 -4.71
N ALA A 334 -17.56 -4.48 -4.00
CA ALA A 334 -17.47 -5.42 -2.89
C ALA A 334 -17.18 -6.86 -3.33
N GLU A 335 -17.49 -7.24 -4.57
CA GLU A 335 -17.39 -8.63 -5.05
C GLU A 335 -15.97 -9.20 -4.91
N LEU A 336 -14.93 -8.40 -5.21
CA LEU A 336 -13.54 -8.80 -5.02
C LEU A 336 -13.24 -9.12 -3.54
N PHE A 337 -13.72 -8.27 -2.62
CA PHE A 337 -13.49 -8.46 -1.18
C PHE A 337 -14.31 -9.61 -0.61
N GLU A 338 -15.51 -9.85 -1.11
CA GLU A 338 -16.33 -11.02 -0.76
C GLU A 338 -15.66 -12.32 -1.21
N ALA A 339 -15.10 -12.34 -2.42
CA ALA A 339 -14.30 -13.47 -2.91
C ALA A 339 -13.05 -13.69 -2.04
N ALA A 340 -12.35 -12.62 -1.67
CA ALA A 340 -11.18 -12.70 -0.78
C ALA A 340 -11.57 -13.22 0.61
N TYR A 341 -12.66 -12.73 1.19
CA TYR A 341 -13.14 -13.20 2.47
C TYR A 341 -13.57 -14.68 2.44
N ALA A 342 -14.23 -15.08 1.37
CA ALA A 342 -14.63 -16.47 1.20
C ALA A 342 -13.42 -17.42 1.17
N GLN A 343 -12.28 -16.97 0.65
CA GLN A 343 -11.05 -17.76 0.56
C GLN A 343 -10.19 -17.69 1.83
N PHE A 344 -10.03 -16.51 2.42
CA PHE A 344 -9.04 -16.25 3.47
C PHE A 344 -9.65 -16.03 4.86
N GLY A 345 -10.96 -15.81 4.97
CA GLY A 345 -11.59 -15.32 6.19
C GLY A 345 -11.31 -13.84 6.45
N PRO A 346 -11.21 -13.39 7.72
CA PRO A 346 -11.00 -11.98 8.05
C PRO A 346 -9.76 -11.39 7.39
N LEU A 347 -9.96 -10.27 6.66
CA LEU A 347 -8.94 -9.63 5.85
C LEU A 347 -8.15 -8.60 6.68
N PRO A 348 -6.81 -8.61 6.65
CA PRO A 348 -5.97 -7.70 7.43
C PRO A 348 -5.71 -6.39 6.67
N PHE A 349 -6.77 -5.70 6.19
CA PHE A 349 -6.62 -4.51 5.36
C PHE A 349 -6.84 -3.20 6.12
N ILE A 350 -6.20 -2.14 5.62
CA ILE A 350 -6.45 -0.74 5.91
C ILE A 350 -6.68 -0.07 4.55
N ALA A 351 -7.81 0.61 4.38
CA ALA A 351 -8.16 1.24 3.11
C ALA A 351 -7.60 2.67 3.04
N GLU A 352 -6.79 2.97 2.04
CA GLU A 352 -6.47 4.35 1.72
C GLU A 352 -7.65 4.95 0.95
N ASP A 353 -8.59 5.51 1.69
CA ASP A 353 -9.81 6.16 1.22
C ASP A 353 -9.69 7.68 1.24
N LEU A 354 -8.55 8.21 0.79
CA LEU A 354 -8.27 9.64 0.68
C LEU A 354 -8.70 10.19 -0.70
N GLY A 355 -8.87 11.51 -0.81
CA GLY A 355 -9.27 12.17 -2.05
C GLY A 355 -10.78 12.38 -2.20
N VAL A 356 -11.33 12.19 -3.40
CA VAL A 356 -12.75 12.45 -3.68
C VAL A 356 -13.62 11.29 -3.20
N ILE A 357 -14.19 11.43 -2.01
CA ILE A 357 -15.03 10.40 -1.39
C ILE A 357 -16.47 10.51 -1.88
N THR A 358 -16.82 9.70 -2.87
CA THR A 358 -18.18 9.59 -3.40
C THR A 358 -19.08 8.76 -2.48
N PRO A 359 -20.43 8.83 -2.62
CA PRO A 359 -21.33 7.91 -1.93
C PRO A 359 -21.02 6.44 -2.19
N ALA A 360 -20.57 6.08 -3.39
CA ALA A 360 -20.21 4.71 -3.73
C ALA A 360 -18.96 4.23 -2.97
N VAL A 361 -17.95 5.09 -2.80
CA VAL A 361 -16.77 4.79 -1.97
C VAL A 361 -17.18 4.58 -0.52
N ARG A 362 -18.00 5.47 0.05
CA ARG A 362 -18.51 5.30 1.43
C ARG A 362 -19.30 3.99 1.60
N ALA A 363 -20.11 3.64 0.60
CA ALA A 363 -20.84 2.39 0.61
C ALA A 363 -19.88 1.18 0.58
N LEU A 364 -18.84 1.21 -0.23
CA LEU A 364 -17.83 0.14 -0.30
C LEU A 364 -17.10 -0.03 1.04
N VAL A 365 -16.62 1.06 1.66
CA VAL A 365 -16.00 1.03 2.99
C VAL A 365 -16.95 0.43 4.02
N ALA A 366 -18.23 0.86 4.03
CA ALA A 366 -19.23 0.34 4.94
C ALA A 366 -19.57 -1.15 4.69
N GLN A 367 -19.59 -1.59 3.43
CA GLN A 367 -19.85 -2.99 3.05
C GLN A 367 -18.70 -3.91 3.45
N THR A 368 -17.47 -3.48 3.22
CA THR A 368 -16.28 -4.28 3.55
C THR A 368 -15.93 -4.22 5.04
N GLY A 369 -16.31 -3.15 5.75
CA GLY A 369 -15.92 -2.90 7.13
C GLY A 369 -14.41 -2.72 7.32
N ILE A 370 -13.67 -2.52 6.23
CA ILE A 370 -12.23 -2.24 6.27
C ILE A 370 -12.03 -0.82 6.83
N PRO A 371 -11.21 -0.61 7.86
CA PRO A 371 -10.94 0.72 8.38
C PRO A 371 -10.29 1.60 7.32
N GLY A 372 -10.80 2.81 7.16
CA GLY A 372 -10.21 3.83 6.30
C GLY A 372 -9.01 4.51 6.97
N MET A 373 -8.50 5.55 6.32
CA MET A 373 -7.45 6.41 6.84
C MET A 373 -8.00 7.80 7.14
N ASP A 374 -7.47 8.42 8.20
CA ASP A 374 -7.66 9.86 8.45
C ASP A 374 -6.32 10.52 8.74
N VAL A 375 -5.99 11.55 7.96
CA VAL A 375 -4.70 12.24 8.03
C VAL A 375 -4.92 13.67 8.49
N VAL A 376 -4.32 14.05 9.61
CA VAL A 376 -4.53 15.38 10.22
C VAL A 376 -4.19 16.53 9.25
N GLN A 377 -3.25 16.32 8.34
CA GLN A 377 -2.86 17.32 7.34
C GLN A 377 -3.97 17.62 6.31
N PHE A 378 -4.98 16.75 6.21
CA PHE A 378 -6.16 16.94 5.34
C PHE A 378 -7.41 17.41 6.11
N ALA A 379 -7.27 17.75 7.38
CA ALA A 379 -8.39 18.27 8.16
C ALA A 379 -8.88 19.63 7.61
N ASP A 380 -10.19 19.75 7.42
CA ASP A 380 -10.83 20.99 6.90
C ASP A 380 -10.81 22.14 7.92
N GLY A 381 -10.64 21.85 9.21
CA GLY A 381 -10.71 22.79 10.31
C GLY A 381 -9.36 23.27 10.85
N ASP A 382 -9.43 24.10 11.89
CA ASP A 382 -8.27 24.53 12.68
C ASP A 382 -7.98 23.46 13.75
N VAL A 383 -6.90 22.72 13.58
CA VAL A 383 -6.49 21.64 14.48
C VAL A 383 -5.64 22.11 15.68
N ARG A 384 -5.39 23.42 15.82
CA ARG A 384 -4.63 23.97 16.95
C ARG A 384 -5.33 23.82 18.30
N GLY A 385 -6.63 23.61 18.28
CA GLY A 385 -7.46 23.38 19.47
C GLY A 385 -7.85 21.92 19.71
N GLY A 386 -7.27 20.97 18.98
CA GLY A 386 -7.54 19.54 19.05
C GLY A 386 -7.91 18.93 17.72
N TYR A 387 -7.80 17.62 17.63
CA TYR A 387 -8.11 16.84 16.42
C TYR A 387 -9.11 15.73 16.72
N ALA A 388 -10.15 15.65 15.93
CA ALA A 388 -11.18 14.61 16.03
C ALA A 388 -11.28 13.87 14.69
N PRO A 389 -10.75 12.65 14.59
CA PRO A 389 -10.76 11.87 13.35
C PRO A 389 -12.15 11.31 13.05
N LYS A 390 -12.33 10.85 11.80
CA LYS A 390 -13.49 10.08 11.40
C LYS A 390 -13.53 8.75 12.18
N PRO A 391 -14.71 8.31 12.64
CA PRO A 391 -14.84 7.04 13.32
C PRO A 391 -14.41 5.85 12.45
N GLY A 392 -13.77 4.85 13.05
CA GLY A 392 -13.40 3.60 12.38
C GLY A 392 -12.25 3.75 11.39
N THR A 393 -11.37 4.74 11.58
CA THR A 393 -10.19 4.96 10.75
C THR A 393 -8.91 4.71 11.52
N VAL A 394 -7.84 4.40 10.80
CA VAL A 394 -6.45 4.52 11.26
C VAL A 394 -6.03 5.97 11.07
N VAL A 395 -5.48 6.59 12.10
CA VAL A 395 -5.15 8.01 12.12
C VAL A 395 -3.67 8.23 11.84
N TYR A 396 -3.35 9.24 11.04
CA TYR A 396 -1.98 9.57 10.64
C TYR A 396 -1.66 11.03 10.93
N ALA A 397 -0.45 11.28 11.45
CA ALA A 397 0.13 12.63 11.47
C ALA A 397 0.48 13.09 10.04
N GLY A 398 0.94 12.16 9.22
CA GLY A 398 1.24 12.32 7.81
C GLY A 398 1.62 10.97 7.21
N THR A 399 1.56 10.85 5.89
CA THR A 399 2.03 9.69 5.12
C THR A 399 3.33 10.04 4.40
N HIS A 400 3.93 9.07 3.73
CA HIS A 400 5.14 9.29 2.90
C HIS A 400 4.96 10.33 1.78
N ASP A 401 3.72 10.65 1.39
CA ASP A 401 3.38 11.65 0.36
C ASP A 401 3.15 13.04 0.94
N ASN A 402 2.99 13.14 2.25
CA ASN A 402 2.75 14.40 2.93
C ASN A 402 4.07 15.14 3.25
N GLN A 403 3.92 16.39 3.65
CA GLN A 403 4.99 17.12 4.35
C GLN A 403 5.31 16.41 5.67
N THR A 404 6.49 16.66 6.23
CA THR A 404 6.70 16.38 7.65
C THR A 404 5.72 17.21 8.48
N LEU A 405 5.38 16.75 9.67
CA LEU A 405 4.44 17.50 10.52
C LEU A 405 4.95 18.91 10.84
N LEU A 406 6.26 19.06 11.06
CA LEU A 406 6.88 20.37 11.28
C LEU A 406 6.79 21.26 10.02
N GLY A 407 7.11 20.75 8.84
CA GLY A 407 7.02 21.50 7.58
C GLY A 407 5.57 21.91 7.28
N TRP A 408 4.62 21.00 7.49
CA TRP A 408 3.20 21.30 7.33
C TRP A 408 2.69 22.37 8.31
N VAL A 409 3.09 22.32 9.58
CA VAL A 409 2.74 23.34 10.58
C VAL A 409 3.26 24.71 10.17
N LYS A 410 4.51 24.79 9.72
CA LYS A 410 5.09 26.04 9.21
C LYS A 410 4.29 26.61 8.04
N SER A 411 4.00 25.76 7.04
CA SER A 411 3.30 26.18 5.82
C SER A 411 1.83 26.52 6.09
N ARG A 412 1.14 25.75 6.95
CA ARG A 412 -0.29 25.90 7.23
C ARG A 412 -0.61 27.10 8.11
N PHE A 413 0.23 27.36 9.12
CA PHE A 413 -0.05 28.36 10.17
C PHE A 413 0.87 29.58 10.12
N GLY A 414 1.90 29.58 9.26
CA GLY A 414 2.82 30.72 9.10
C GLY A 414 3.70 30.96 10.35
N VAL A 415 3.99 29.90 11.12
CA VAL A 415 4.85 29.93 12.31
C VAL A 415 6.22 29.33 12.03
N GLU A 416 7.25 29.73 12.79
CA GLU A 416 8.63 29.31 12.58
C GLU A 416 9.33 29.00 13.91
N GLY A 417 10.52 28.40 13.84
CA GLY A 417 11.42 28.17 14.99
C GLY A 417 10.78 27.33 16.08
N GLU A 418 10.88 27.79 17.32
CA GLU A 418 10.38 27.05 18.49
C GLU A 418 8.84 26.97 18.52
N GLU A 419 8.14 28.05 18.12
CA GLU A 419 6.68 28.07 18.05
C GLU A 419 6.15 26.97 17.11
N ALA A 420 6.81 26.76 15.96
CA ALA A 420 6.45 25.71 15.03
C ALA A 420 6.68 24.32 15.63
N ARG A 421 7.79 24.09 16.33
CA ARG A 421 8.10 22.82 16.99
C ARG A 421 7.10 22.50 18.11
N GLU A 422 6.81 23.47 18.96
CA GLU A 422 5.82 23.30 20.03
C GLU A 422 4.43 22.98 19.47
N LEU A 423 4.02 23.66 18.39
CA LEU A 423 2.74 23.41 17.75
C LEU A 423 2.70 22.02 17.09
N ALA A 424 3.76 21.63 16.38
CA ALA A 424 3.86 20.30 15.80
C ALA A 424 3.81 19.20 16.86
N GLY A 425 4.53 19.38 17.98
CA GLY A 425 4.49 18.46 19.12
C GLY A 425 3.10 18.32 19.74
N ARG A 426 2.36 19.43 19.93
CA ARG A 426 0.97 19.38 20.42
C ARG A 426 0.06 18.63 19.48
N ILE A 427 0.12 18.91 18.15
CA ILE A 427 -0.70 18.22 17.16
C ILE A 427 -0.36 16.72 17.11
N ALA A 428 0.93 16.35 17.22
CA ALA A 428 1.34 14.95 17.33
C ALA A 428 0.68 14.26 18.54
N CYS A 429 0.72 14.90 19.71
CA CYS A 429 0.04 14.40 20.92
C CYS A 429 -1.47 14.29 20.72
N ASP A 430 -2.12 15.26 20.07
CA ASP A 430 -3.55 15.25 19.81
C ASP A 430 -3.92 14.07 18.86
N VAL A 431 -3.14 13.81 17.82
CA VAL A 431 -3.31 12.65 16.91
C VAL A 431 -3.19 11.33 17.69
N LEU A 432 -2.18 11.22 18.54
CA LEU A 432 -1.97 10.01 19.34
C LEU A 432 -3.01 9.84 20.45
N ALA A 433 -3.57 10.91 21.00
CA ALA A 433 -4.58 10.87 22.05
C ALA A 433 -6.00 10.53 21.56
N THR A 434 -6.22 10.42 20.24
CA THR A 434 -7.53 10.10 19.65
C THR A 434 -8.05 8.72 20.09
N ASP A 435 -9.37 8.49 19.95
CA ASP A 435 -10.01 7.20 20.26
C ASP A 435 -9.79 6.14 19.17
N ALA A 436 -9.11 6.46 18.06
CA ALA A 436 -8.77 5.50 17.02
C ALA A 436 -7.95 4.34 17.58
N ASP A 437 -8.16 3.13 17.07
CA ASP A 437 -7.38 1.96 17.52
C ASP A 437 -5.90 2.12 17.18
N VAL A 438 -5.58 2.59 15.98
CA VAL A 438 -4.19 2.78 15.55
C VAL A 438 -3.94 4.24 15.16
N ALA A 439 -2.85 4.80 15.66
CA ALA A 439 -2.33 6.10 15.25
C ALA A 439 -0.88 5.96 14.77
N VAL A 440 -0.58 6.49 13.59
CA VAL A 440 0.69 6.31 12.89
C VAL A 440 1.40 7.67 12.73
N MET A 441 2.67 7.70 13.03
CA MET A 441 3.57 8.84 12.74
C MET A 441 4.67 8.40 11.76
N GLN A 442 5.07 9.30 10.87
CA GLN A 442 6.31 9.10 10.11
C GLN A 442 7.51 9.13 11.07
N LEU A 443 8.57 8.39 10.76
CA LEU A 443 9.80 8.47 11.55
C LEU A 443 10.36 9.90 11.57
N GLN A 444 10.24 10.63 10.48
CA GLN A 444 10.64 12.05 10.38
C GLN A 444 9.94 12.93 11.42
N ASP A 445 8.65 12.67 11.67
CA ASP A 445 7.86 13.42 12.66
C ASP A 445 8.27 13.06 14.09
N VAL A 446 8.58 11.79 14.35
CA VAL A 446 9.15 11.34 15.65
C VAL A 446 10.50 12.00 15.92
N LEU A 447 11.31 12.21 14.85
CA LEU A 447 12.61 12.87 14.94
C LEU A 447 12.51 14.41 14.91
N GLY A 448 11.31 15.00 14.76
CA GLY A 448 11.09 16.44 14.68
C GLY A 448 11.77 17.12 13.48
N LEU A 449 11.88 16.39 12.35
CA LEU A 449 12.57 16.86 11.14
C LEU A 449 11.66 17.72 10.26
N ASP A 450 12.29 18.60 9.49
CA ASP A 450 11.63 19.50 8.53
C ASP A 450 11.49 18.85 7.14
N ASP A 451 10.92 19.57 6.19
CA ASP A 451 10.55 19.09 4.83
C ASP A 451 11.71 18.63 3.95
N ASP A 452 12.95 18.97 4.28
CA ASP A 452 14.14 18.40 3.65
C ASP A 452 14.29 16.89 3.92
N ALA A 453 13.57 16.36 4.91
CA ALA A 453 13.50 14.93 5.23
C ALA A 453 12.31 14.21 4.58
N ARG A 454 11.52 14.84 3.70
CA ARG A 454 10.39 14.18 3.04
C ARG A 454 10.82 12.95 2.26
N MET A 455 9.98 11.90 2.29
CA MET A 455 10.20 10.68 1.53
C MET A 455 9.81 10.84 0.07
N ASN A 456 8.67 11.46 -0.17
CA ASN A 456 8.13 11.68 -1.52
C ASN A 456 7.45 13.05 -1.64
N VAL A 457 7.61 13.65 -2.82
CA VAL A 457 6.86 14.83 -3.25
C VAL A 457 6.08 14.43 -4.50
N PRO A 458 4.76 14.20 -4.38
CA PRO A 458 3.93 13.78 -5.50
C PRO A 458 4.04 14.72 -6.70
N GLY A 459 4.15 14.14 -7.90
CA GLY A 459 4.32 14.91 -9.15
C GLY A 459 5.76 15.33 -9.46
N VAL A 460 6.72 15.06 -8.59
CA VAL A 460 8.15 15.29 -8.83
C VAL A 460 8.82 13.95 -9.18
N ALA A 461 9.55 13.88 -10.28
CA ALA A 461 10.17 12.64 -10.75
C ALA A 461 11.48 12.28 -10.03
N GLU A 462 12.25 13.28 -9.60
CA GLU A 462 13.60 13.10 -9.07
C GLU A 462 13.71 13.53 -7.61
N GLY A 463 14.67 12.97 -6.87
CA GLY A 463 14.96 13.33 -5.47
C GLY A 463 14.13 12.59 -4.42
N ASN A 464 13.08 11.89 -4.82
CA ASN A 464 12.24 11.08 -3.94
C ASN A 464 12.91 9.76 -3.52
N TRP A 465 12.36 9.10 -2.49
CA TRP A 465 12.74 7.76 -2.00
C TRP A 465 14.19 7.66 -1.48
N SER A 466 14.86 8.81 -1.33
CA SER A 466 16.29 8.89 -1.01
C SER A 466 16.60 9.21 0.46
N TRP A 467 15.62 9.66 1.26
CA TRP A 467 15.83 10.00 2.65
C TRP A 467 16.23 8.78 3.50
N ARG A 468 17.18 9.00 4.41
CA ARG A 468 17.72 7.99 5.33
C ARG A 468 17.88 8.60 6.70
N ALA A 469 17.40 7.88 7.73
CA ALA A 469 17.55 8.31 9.11
C ALA A 469 19.00 8.21 9.58
N ASP A 470 19.44 9.19 10.32
CA ASP A 470 20.70 9.15 11.04
C ASP A 470 20.57 8.26 12.29
N GLY A 471 21.62 7.49 12.58
CA GLY A 471 21.61 6.57 13.73
C GLY A 471 21.66 7.27 15.08
N ASP A 472 22.35 8.40 15.17
CA ASP A 472 22.47 9.16 16.39
C ASP A 472 21.16 9.91 16.68
N ASP A 473 20.47 10.42 15.65
CA ASP A 473 19.14 11.05 15.78
C ASP A 473 18.11 10.04 16.29
N VAL A 474 18.09 8.83 15.71
CA VAL A 474 17.17 7.76 16.15
C VAL A 474 17.48 7.34 17.59
N ALA A 475 18.75 7.22 17.95
CA ALA A 475 19.13 6.90 19.33
C ALA A 475 18.72 8.01 20.32
N ALA A 476 18.89 9.26 19.95
CA ALA A 476 18.49 10.41 20.77
C ALA A 476 16.98 10.51 20.97
N ALA A 477 16.18 10.08 19.97
CA ALA A 477 14.71 10.12 20.02
C ALA A 477 14.09 8.96 20.84
N ALA A 478 14.85 8.01 21.37
CA ALA A 478 14.32 6.81 22.03
C ALA A 478 13.42 7.13 23.23
N GLU A 479 13.83 8.07 24.10
CA GLU A 479 13.05 8.48 25.27
C GLU A 479 11.78 9.23 24.86
N HIS A 480 11.90 10.14 23.88
CA HIS A 480 10.78 10.90 23.35
C HIS A 480 9.71 9.96 22.74
N LEU A 481 10.10 8.97 21.94
CA LEU A 481 9.16 7.99 21.39
C LEU A 481 8.45 7.20 22.50
N ALA A 482 9.18 6.76 23.51
CA ALA A 482 8.61 6.05 24.66
C ALA A 482 7.63 6.92 25.46
N GLU A 483 7.89 8.22 25.56
CA GLU A 483 6.97 9.18 26.16
C GLU A 483 5.68 9.34 25.36
N LEU A 484 5.78 9.53 24.05
CA LEU A 484 4.62 9.63 23.16
C LEU A 484 3.70 8.41 23.28
N VAL A 485 4.26 7.19 23.29
CA VAL A 485 3.48 5.95 23.48
C VAL A 485 2.81 5.94 24.85
N ARG A 486 3.56 6.20 25.92
CA ARG A 486 3.05 6.16 27.31
C ARG A 486 1.96 7.19 27.57
N GLU A 487 2.15 8.44 27.14
CA GLU A 487 1.21 9.53 27.39
C GLU A 487 -0.08 9.38 26.60
N SER A 488 -0.01 8.79 25.41
CA SER A 488 -1.19 8.51 24.58
C SER A 488 -1.99 7.26 25.03
N GLY A 489 -1.46 6.47 25.95
CA GLY A 489 -2.10 5.22 26.41
C GLY A 489 -2.20 4.15 25.33
N ARG A 490 -1.23 4.11 24.42
CA ARG A 490 -1.18 3.19 23.27
C ARG A 490 -0.18 2.04 23.43
#